data_9f10872ea29d8002bc413fec224c4ceb
#
_entry.id   9f10872ea29d8002bc413fec224c4ceb
#
_cell.length_a   1.000
_cell.length_b   1.000
_cell.length_c   1.000
_cell.angle_alpha   90.00
_cell.angle_beta   90.00
_cell.angle_gamma   90.00
#
_symmetry.space_group_name_H-M   'P 1'
#
loop_
_entity.id
_entity.type
_entity.pdbx_description
1 polymer ?
#
loop_
_entity_poly.entity_id
_entity_poly.type
_entity_poly.pdbx_seq_one_letter_code
_entity_poly.pdbx_strand_id
1 'polypeptide(L)'
;MAKAEKAQTAQKTDKKKSEFLIALKNNNGNIPESCQSINIGRRTYYSWIEKDESFKQDAEDAQESLIDLAESKLVENIKDNDNTSIIFFLKTKGKKRGYIEKQEVEHTKPFEDIDLHGI
;
A
#
# COMPACT_ATOMS: atom_id res chain seq x y z
N MET A 1 -17.13 -7.66 -38.51
CA MET A 1 -15.84 -6.99 -38.32
C MET A 1 -15.75 -6.25 -37.00
N ALA A 2 -16.73 -5.45 -36.64
CA ALA A 2 -16.68 -4.72 -35.37
C ALA A 2 -16.57 -5.64 -34.15
N LYS A 3 -17.23 -6.79 -34.18
CA LYS A 3 -17.16 -7.75 -33.07
C LYS A 3 -15.78 -8.38 -32.95
N ALA A 4 -15.12 -8.66 -34.06
CA ALA A 4 -13.79 -9.26 -34.05
C ALA A 4 -12.76 -8.25 -33.55
N GLU A 5 -12.88 -6.99 -33.92
CA GLU A 5 -11.99 -5.95 -33.45
C GLU A 5 -12.13 -5.71 -31.94
N LYS A 6 -13.38 -5.69 -31.45
CA LYS A 6 -13.63 -5.54 -30.01
C LYS A 6 -13.09 -6.72 -29.22
N ALA A 7 -13.25 -7.94 -29.74
CA ALA A 7 -12.73 -9.13 -29.09
C ALA A 7 -11.20 -9.12 -29.03
N GLN A 8 -10.54 -8.70 -30.13
CA GLN A 8 -9.09 -8.58 -30.14
C GLN A 8 -8.57 -7.52 -29.17
N THR A 9 -9.27 -6.39 -29.09
CA THR A 9 -8.93 -5.31 -28.16
C THR A 9 -9.08 -5.78 -26.71
N ALA A 10 -10.18 -6.49 -26.42
CA ALA A 10 -10.42 -7.04 -25.10
C ALA A 10 -9.34 -8.04 -24.71
N GLN A 11 -8.94 -8.92 -25.63
CA GLN A 11 -7.88 -9.89 -25.39
C GLN A 11 -6.54 -9.21 -25.12
N LYS A 12 -6.22 -8.16 -25.88
CA LYS A 12 -5.00 -7.39 -25.65
C LYS A 12 -5.02 -6.71 -24.28
N THR A 13 -6.17 -6.16 -23.91
CA THR A 13 -6.34 -5.51 -22.61
C THR A 13 -6.18 -6.53 -21.49
N ASP A 14 -6.81 -7.69 -21.62
CA ASP A 14 -6.70 -8.74 -20.61
C ASP A 14 -5.25 -9.23 -20.47
N LYS A 15 -4.55 -9.34 -21.58
CA LYS A 15 -3.13 -9.71 -21.57
C LYS A 15 -2.31 -8.65 -20.83
N LYS A 16 -2.57 -7.37 -21.11
CA LYS A 16 -1.89 -6.26 -20.45
C LYS A 16 -2.17 -6.25 -18.94
N LYS A 17 -3.42 -6.52 -18.56
CA LYS A 17 -3.78 -6.63 -17.15
C LYS A 17 -3.02 -7.75 -16.46
N SER A 18 -2.91 -8.91 -17.10
CA SER A 18 -2.15 -10.02 -16.56
C SER A 18 -0.67 -9.69 -16.43
N GLU A 19 -0.10 -9.05 -17.44
CA GLU A 19 1.29 -8.59 -17.42
C GLU A 19 1.50 -7.59 -16.29
N PHE A 20 0.54 -6.69 -16.10
CA PHE A 20 0.61 -5.70 -15.02
C PHE A 20 0.64 -6.37 -13.65
N LEU A 21 -0.23 -7.35 -13.42
CA LEU A 21 -0.27 -8.05 -12.14
C LEU A 21 1.04 -8.78 -11.84
N ILE A 22 1.66 -9.36 -12.86
CA ILE A 22 2.98 -9.99 -12.71
C ILE A 22 4.03 -8.93 -12.37
N ALA A 23 4.01 -7.81 -13.09
CA ALA A 23 4.95 -6.71 -12.83
C ALA A 23 4.74 -6.14 -11.42
N LEU A 24 3.49 -6.03 -10.98
CA LEU A 24 3.17 -5.51 -9.65
C LEU A 24 3.76 -6.39 -8.56
N LYS A 25 3.67 -7.70 -8.71
CA LYS A 25 4.29 -8.64 -7.78
C LYS A 25 5.81 -8.51 -7.80
N ASN A 26 6.40 -8.41 -8.98
CA ASN A 26 7.85 -8.27 -9.13
C ASN A 26 8.37 -6.95 -8.58
N ASN A 27 7.56 -5.92 -8.61
CA ASN A 27 7.90 -4.59 -8.08
C ASN A 27 7.36 -4.36 -6.68
N ASN A 28 6.99 -5.42 -5.99
CA ASN A 28 6.54 -5.39 -4.59
C ASN A 28 5.39 -4.43 -4.33
N GLY A 29 4.45 -4.36 -5.26
CA GLY A 29 3.27 -3.53 -5.11
C GLY A 29 3.44 -2.08 -5.53
N ASN A 30 4.57 -1.73 -6.13
CA ASN A 30 4.82 -0.36 -6.59
C ASN A 30 4.10 -0.10 -7.91
N ILE A 31 3.03 0.69 -7.86
CA ILE A 31 2.17 0.94 -9.03
C ILE A 31 2.87 1.74 -10.13
N PRO A 32 3.53 2.89 -9.83
CA PRO A 32 4.21 3.63 -10.88
C PRO A 32 5.26 2.82 -11.62
N GLU A 33 6.06 2.07 -10.89
CA GLU A 33 7.11 1.25 -11.46
C GLU A 33 6.54 0.11 -12.30
N SER A 34 5.45 -0.48 -11.87
CA SER A 34 4.77 -1.55 -12.59
C SER A 34 4.16 -1.04 -13.88
N CYS A 35 3.54 0.15 -13.87
CA CYS A 35 3.04 0.78 -15.07
C CYS A 35 4.16 1.02 -16.08
N GLN A 36 5.29 1.50 -15.61
CA GLN A 36 6.44 1.76 -16.45
C GLN A 36 6.99 0.47 -17.06
N SER A 37 7.02 -0.60 -16.28
CA SER A 37 7.52 -1.91 -16.72
C SER A 37 6.78 -2.47 -17.92
N ILE A 38 5.48 -2.25 -18.01
CA ILE A 38 4.68 -2.75 -19.13
C ILE A 38 4.23 -1.65 -20.07
N ASN A 39 4.79 -0.46 -19.90
CA ASN A 39 4.57 0.67 -20.78
C ASN A 39 3.09 1.09 -20.88
N ILE A 40 2.46 1.29 -19.73
CA ILE A 40 1.14 1.88 -19.64
C ILE A 40 1.19 3.12 -18.75
N GLY A 41 0.23 4.03 -18.97
CA GLY A 41 0.09 5.20 -18.11
C GLY A 41 -0.65 4.84 -16.83
N ARG A 42 -0.42 5.63 -15.79
CA ARG A 42 -1.15 5.44 -14.52
C ARG A 42 -2.66 5.62 -14.71
N ARG A 43 -3.06 6.49 -15.64
CA ARG A 43 -4.48 6.70 -15.96
C ARG A 43 -5.14 5.41 -16.45
N THR A 44 -4.42 4.63 -17.27
CA THR A 44 -4.91 3.33 -17.74
C THR A 44 -5.15 2.39 -16.57
N TYR A 45 -4.19 2.32 -15.64
CA TYR A 45 -4.32 1.52 -14.44
C TYR A 45 -5.57 1.91 -13.63
N TYR A 46 -5.75 3.19 -13.36
CA TYR A 46 -6.90 3.64 -12.57
C TYR A 46 -8.23 3.41 -13.29
N SER A 47 -8.24 3.50 -14.62
CA SER A 47 -9.41 3.14 -15.41
C SER A 47 -9.76 1.65 -15.23
N TRP A 48 -8.76 0.79 -15.25
CA TRP A 48 -8.99 -0.64 -15.03
C TRP A 48 -9.53 -0.92 -13.63
N ILE A 49 -8.98 -0.28 -12.63
CA ILE A 49 -9.43 -0.42 -11.23
C ILE A 49 -10.91 -0.04 -11.12
N GLU A 50 -11.30 1.04 -11.78
CA GLU A 50 -12.67 1.53 -11.71
C GLU A 50 -13.66 0.62 -12.43
N LYS A 51 -13.25 0.02 -13.55
CA LYS A 51 -14.15 -0.74 -14.41
C LYS A 51 -14.10 -2.25 -14.21
N ASP A 52 -13.06 -2.78 -13.60
CA ASP A 52 -12.87 -4.21 -13.47
C ASP A 52 -12.62 -4.58 -12.00
N GLU A 53 -13.68 -5.06 -11.36
CA GLU A 53 -13.64 -5.42 -9.94
C GLU A 53 -12.66 -6.56 -9.65
N SER A 54 -12.60 -7.54 -10.56
CA SER A 54 -11.67 -8.67 -10.42
C SER A 54 -10.22 -8.21 -10.48
N PHE A 55 -9.91 -7.32 -11.43
CA PHE A 55 -8.57 -6.75 -11.53
C PHE A 55 -8.22 -5.94 -10.30
N LYS A 56 -9.17 -5.15 -9.81
CA LYS A 56 -8.98 -4.36 -8.59
C LYS A 56 -8.61 -5.25 -7.41
N GLN A 57 -9.34 -6.34 -7.23
CA GLN A 57 -9.07 -7.27 -6.14
C GLN A 57 -7.67 -7.90 -6.28
N ASP A 58 -7.32 -8.33 -7.48
CA ASP A 58 -6.01 -8.92 -7.73
C ASP A 58 -4.87 -7.94 -7.48
N ALA A 59 -5.08 -6.66 -7.84
CA ALA A 59 -4.09 -5.62 -7.60
C ALA A 59 -3.95 -5.33 -6.09
N GLU A 60 -5.05 -5.28 -5.37
CA GLU A 60 -5.03 -5.10 -3.93
C GLU A 60 -4.31 -6.25 -3.23
N ASP A 61 -4.57 -7.48 -3.66
CA ASP A 61 -3.90 -8.66 -3.11
C ASP A 61 -2.38 -8.59 -3.34
N ALA A 62 -1.98 -8.13 -4.53
CA ALA A 62 -0.56 -7.98 -4.83
C ALA A 62 0.09 -6.90 -3.98
N GLN A 63 -0.63 -5.83 -3.66
CA GLN A 63 -0.13 -4.78 -2.78
C GLN A 63 -0.04 -5.24 -1.34
N GLU A 64 -0.98 -6.07 -0.90
CA GLU A 64 -0.92 -6.63 0.45
C GLU A 64 0.29 -7.52 0.66
N SER A 65 0.79 -8.15 -0.39
CA SER A 65 1.99 -8.96 -0.28
C SER A 65 3.22 -8.13 0.13
N LEU A 66 3.24 -6.85 -0.21
CA LEU A 66 4.30 -5.95 0.24
C LEU A 66 4.21 -5.70 1.75
N ILE A 67 2.99 -5.55 2.26
CA ILE A 67 2.77 -5.38 3.69
C ILE A 67 3.23 -6.64 4.44
N ASP A 68 2.88 -7.81 3.92
CA ASP A 68 3.31 -9.07 4.50
C ASP A 68 4.85 -9.18 4.54
N LEU A 69 5.50 -8.77 3.45
CA LEU A 69 6.95 -8.76 3.39
C LEU A 69 7.53 -7.81 4.43
N ALA A 70 6.97 -6.61 4.52
CA ALA A 70 7.44 -5.62 5.49
C ALA A 70 7.27 -6.12 6.93
N GLU A 71 6.16 -6.77 7.21
CA GLU A 71 5.92 -7.38 8.53
C GLU A 71 6.95 -8.47 8.83
N SER A 72 7.27 -9.30 7.84
CA SER A 72 8.28 -10.34 8.01
C SER A 72 9.65 -9.74 8.32
N LYS A 73 10.01 -8.67 7.62
CA LYS A 73 11.29 -7.98 7.85
C LYS A 73 11.32 -7.30 9.21
N LEU A 74 10.18 -6.76 9.63
CA LEU A 74 10.07 -6.16 10.97
C LEU A 74 10.34 -7.21 12.04
N VAL A 75 9.75 -8.40 11.89
CA VAL A 75 9.97 -9.50 12.85
C VAL A 75 11.43 -9.91 12.85
N GLU A 76 12.07 -10.03 11.69
CA GLU A 76 13.50 -10.34 11.61
C GLU A 76 14.33 -9.30 12.35
N ASN A 77 14.03 -8.03 12.15
CA ASN A 77 14.75 -6.94 12.82
C ASN A 77 14.56 -7.00 14.34
N ILE A 78 13.36 -7.33 14.80
CA ILE A 78 13.10 -7.49 16.23
C ILE A 78 13.94 -8.62 16.81
N LYS A 79 14.05 -9.74 16.09
CA LYS A 79 14.88 -10.88 16.50
C LYS A 79 16.35 -10.51 16.55
N ASP A 80 16.77 -9.58 15.72
CA ASP A 80 18.14 -9.07 15.69
C ASP A 80 18.40 -7.97 16.71
N ASN A 81 17.46 -7.75 17.63
CA ASN A 81 17.58 -6.76 18.70
C ASN A 81 17.60 -5.31 18.20
N ASP A 82 16.91 -5.01 17.10
CA ASP A 82 16.82 -3.65 16.59
C ASP A 82 15.82 -2.84 17.43
N ASN A 83 16.32 -1.90 18.20
CA ASN A 83 15.49 -1.12 19.12
C ASN A 83 14.40 -0.34 18.44
N THR A 84 14.69 0.26 17.29
CA THR A 84 13.70 1.03 16.53
C THR A 84 12.52 0.15 16.14
N SER A 85 12.81 -1.06 15.64
CA SER A 85 11.79 -2.02 15.26
C SER A 85 10.97 -2.50 16.46
N ILE A 86 11.63 -2.76 17.57
CA ILE A 86 10.96 -3.20 18.80
C ILE A 86 10.00 -2.11 19.29
N ILE A 87 10.47 -0.88 19.35
CA ILE A 87 9.66 0.26 19.79
C ILE A 87 8.48 0.46 18.85
N PHE A 88 8.72 0.43 17.54
CA PHE A 88 7.67 0.58 16.55
C PHE A 88 6.59 -0.50 16.71
N PHE A 89 6.99 -1.75 16.89
CA PHE A 89 6.06 -2.84 17.05
C PHE A 89 5.19 -2.65 18.30
N LEU A 90 5.82 -2.27 19.43
CA LEU A 90 5.10 -2.06 20.68
C LEU A 90 4.11 -0.89 20.56
N LYS A 91 4.50 0.19 19.89
CA LYS A 91 3.61 1.34 19.70
C LYS A 91 2.41 1.03 18.82
N THR A 92 2.55 0.12 17.87
CA THR A 92 1.49 -0.20 16.93
C THR A 92 0.66 -1.40 17.36
N LYS A 93 1.30 -2.52 17.63
CA LYS A 93 0.61 -3.77 17.97
C LYS A 93 0.46 -3.98 19.47
N GLY A 94 1.25 -3.27 20.27
CA GLY A 94 1.23 -3.41 21.71
C GLY A 94 0.26 -2.49 22.45
N LYS A 95 -0.57 -1.77 21.73
CA LYS A 95 -1.50 -0.81 22.34
C LYS A 95 -2.42 -1.44 23.38
N LYS A 96 -2.87 -2.65 23.15
CA LYS A 96 -3.74 -3.37 24.09
C LYS A 96 -3.06 -3.66 25.42
N ARG A 97 -1.74 -3.69 25.42
CA ARG A 97 -0.93 -3.93 26.61
C ARG A 97 -0.47 -2.63 27.27
N GLY A 98 -0.91 -1.49 26.78
CA GLY A 98 -0.59 -0.19 27.38
C GLY A 98 0.53 0.58 26.72
N TYR A 99 1.12 0.07 25.64
CA TYR A 99 2.16 0.79 24.92
C TYR A 99 1.55 1.84 24.01
N ILE A 100 1.24 3.00 24.58
CA ILE A 100 0.55 4.07 23.88
C ILE A 100 1.50 5.26 23.74
N GLU A 101 1.48 5.87 22.57
CA GLU A 101 2.24 7.08 22.33
C GLU A 101 1.45 8.28 22.87
N LYS A 102 2.00 8.99 23.84
CA LYS A 102 1.33 10.11 24.47
C LYS A 102 1.69 11.47 23.89
N GLN A 103 2.67 11.51 23.02
CA GLN A 103 3.18 12.78 22.51
C GLN A 103 2.14 13.63 21.79
N GLU A 104 1.27 13.00 21.02
CA GLU A 104 0.25 13.73 20.28
C GLU A 104 -0.70 14.47 21.18
N VAL A 105 -1.08 13.84 22.28
CA VAL A 105 -1.99 14.46 23.22
C VAL A 105 -1.31 15.62 23.94
N GLU A 106 -0.06 15.45 24.30
CA GLU A 106 0.69 16.48 25.00
C GLU A 106 0.96 17.71 24.14
N HIS A 107 1.24 17.47 22.86
CA HIS A 107 1.47 18.57 21.95
C HIS A 107 0.23 19.43 21.74
N THR A 108 -0.89 18.81 21.67
CA THR A 108 -2.11 19.53 21.38
C THR A 108 -2.64 20.29 22.59
N LYS A 109 -2.71 19.64 23.71
CA LYS A 109 -3.25 20.25 24.91
C LYS A 109 -2.45 21.40 25.48
N PRO A 110 -1.15 21.24 25.70
CA PRO A 110 -0.39 22.33 26.29
C PRO A 110 -0.41 23.58 25.42
N PHE A 111 -0.35 23.40 24.13
CA PHE A 111 -0.34 24.52 23.22
C PHE A 111 -1.67 25.28 23.29
N GLU A 112 -2.75 24.57 23.25
CA GLU A 112 -4.07 25.17 23.34
C GLU A 112 -4.30 25.88 24.66
N ASP A 113 -3.89 25.26 25.74
CA ASP A 113 -4.02 25.85 27.05
C ASP A 113 -3.28 27.15 27.18
N ILE A 114 -2.07 27.18 26.64
CA ILE A 114 -1.27 28.39 26.67
C ILE A 114 -1.91 29.51 25.88
N ASP A 115 -2.39 29.20 24.70
CA ASP A 115 -3.01 30.21 23.86
C ASP A 115 -4.32 30.73 24.42
N LEU A 116 -5.14 29.85 24.90
CA LEU A 116 -6.43 30.24 25.41
C LEU A 116 -6.34 31.15 26.60
N HIS A 117 -5.41 30.88 27.43
CA HIS A 117 -5.31 31.63 28.64
C HIS A 117 -4.42 32.81 28.54
N GLY A 118 -3.89 32.92 27.42
CA GLY A 118 -3.18 34.09 27.07
C GLY A 118 -2.47 34.59 28.18
N ILE A 119 -2.72 33.99 28.95
CA ILE A 119 -2.24 34.43 30.00
C ILE A 119 -1.33 35.40 30.04
#